data_55306512dd5d5274abf18fedd42bbdf9
#
_entry.id   55306512dd5d5274abf18fedd42bbdf9
#
_cell.length_a   1.000
_cell.length_b   1.000
_cell.length_c   1.000
_cell.angle_alpha   90.00
_cell.angle_beta   90.00
_cell.angle_gamma   90.00
#
_symmetry.space_group_name_H-M   'P 1'
#
loop_
_entity.id
_entity.type
_entity.pdbx_description
1 polymer ?
#
loop_
_entity_poly.entity_id
_entity_poly.type
_entity_poly.pdbx_seq_one_letter_code
_entity_poly.pdbx_strand_id
1 'polypeptide(L)'
;LRANVRKIKEFLATHDENCGPKGTIRQSNITDPQSAKMKTSHGVIQGYTAVAAVDGKHQVIVHAAAHGEGQEHGLLIPTVEGVRKNLDGPGENDVLKNARLTADAGYHTEANMKYVFDENIDAYIADKQMRARDPRFAEADRHKLPHRKERRQYEGRTVLFKPRDFDHDPVKKTCVCPAGQRLYKNGANITIRGFTGVKFTAPLSACRPCGLRHQCLRHPERTNVRQVVFFNGRTRETGETFTHKMKRKIDSALGKLIY
;
A
#
# COMPACT_ATOMS: atom_id res chain seq x y z
N LEU A 1 -11.15 40.46 -8.19
CA LEU A 1 -10.09 40.24 -7.21
C LEU A 1 -10.62 40.38 -5.76
N ARG A 2 -11.28 41.53 -5.40
CA ARG A 2 -11.80 41.81 -4.04
C ARG A 2 -12.81 40.75 -3.55
N ALA A 3 -13.70 40.27 -4.42
CA ALA A 3 -14.67 39.22 -4.08
C ALA A 3 -14.00 37.88 -3.71
N ASN A 4 -12.96 37.49 -4.43
CA ASN A 4 -12.20 36.25 -4.14
C ASN A 4 -11.41 36.38 -2.83
N VAL A 5 -10.81 37.53 -2.57
CA VAL A 5 -10.11 37.80 -1.29
C VAL A 5 -11.08 37.71 -0.11
N ARG A 6 -12.30 38.22 -0.25
CA ARG A 6 -13.36 38.13 0.78
C ARG A 6 -13.70 36.68 1.06
N LYS A 7 -13.97 35.87 0.01
CA LYS A 7 -14.30 34.43 0.14
C LYS A 7 -13.15 33.66 0.83
N ILE A 8 -11.89 33.95 0.47
CA ILE A 8 -10.73 33.30 1.11
C ILE A 8 -10.65 33.66 2.60
N LYS A 9 -10.82 34.93 2.95
CA LYS A 9 -10.80 35.37 4.36
C LYS A 9 -11.93 34.75 5.18
N GLU A 10 -13.14 34.69 4.62
CA GLU A 10 -14.29 34.07 5.25
C GLU A 10 -14.05 32.55 5.46
N PHE A 11 -13.53 31.86 4.45
CA PHE A 11 -13.16 30.45 4.55
C PHE A 11 -12.13 30.21 5.66
N LEU A 12 -11.05 30.99 5.69
CA LEU A 12 -9.99 30.87 6.71
C LEU A 12 -10.47 31.20 8.14
N ALA A 13 -11.52 31.99 8.27
CA ALA A 13 -12.11 32.33 9.56
C ALA A 13 -13.11 31.26 10.08
N THR A 14 -13.65 30.42 9.19
CA THR A 14 -14.75 29.49 9.51
C THR A 14 -14.33 28.01 9.40
N HIS A 15 -13.17 27.69 8.86
CA HIS A 15 -12.72 26.32 8.64
C HIS A 15 -11.34 26.10 9.25
N ASP A 16 -11.23 24.99 9.97
CA ASP A 16 -9.95 24.52 10.50
C ASP A 16 -9.03 23.96 9.39
N GLU A 17 -7.74 23.91 9.69
CA GLU A 17 -6.76 23.34 8.77
C GLU A 17 -7.02 21.85 8.55
N ASN A 18 -7.19 21.44 7.30
CA ASN A 18 -7.33 20.04 6.94
C ASN A 18 -5.95 19.37 6.97
N CYS A 19 -5.70 18.56 7.99
CA CYS A 19 -4.43 17.85 8.17
C CYS A 19 -4.52 16.42 7.63
N GLY A 20 -3.46 16.00 6.92
CA GLY A 20 -3.28 14.61 6.51
C GLY A 20 -2.85 13.71 7.68
N PRO A 21 -2.82 12.36 7.52
CA PRO A 21 -2.45 11.41 8.55
C PRO A 21 -1.04 11.61 9.16
N LYS A 22 -0.19 12.40 8.50
CA LYS A 22 1.18 12.74 8.95
C LYS A 22 1.29 14.17 9.50
N GLY A 23 0.15 14.82 9.78
CA GLY A 23 0.12 16.20 10.25
C GLY A 23 0.44 17.26 9.19
N THR A 24 0.59 16.88 7.92
CA THR A 24 0.82 17.84 6.82
C THR A 24 -0.48 18.51 6.42
N ILE A 25 -0.48 19.84 6.32
CA ILE A 25 -1.63 20.62 5.87
C ILE A 25 -1.97 20.24 4.42
N ARG A 26 -3.23 19.91 4.17
CA ARG A 26 -3.77 19.62 2.85
C ARG A 26 -4.41 20.87 2.27
N GLN A 27 -4.34 20.99 0.94
CA GLN A 27 -5.06 22.05 0.24
C GLN A 27 -6.57 21.79 0.30
N SER A 28 -7.32 22.77 0.78
CA SER A 28 -8.79 22.73 0.81
C SER A 28 -9.37 23.42 -0.43
N ASN A 29 -10.54 22.96 -0.84
CA ASN A 29 -11.32 23.63 -1.88
C ASN A 29 -12.28 24.62 -1.23
N ILE A 30 -12.13 25.91 -1.54
CA ILE A 30 -12.95 26.97 -0.96
C ILE A 30 -14.43 26.86 -1.39
N THR A 31 -14.68 26.30 -2.58
CA THR A 31 -16.04 26.15 -3.12
C THR A 31 -16.75 24.94 -2.53
N ASP A 32 -16.00 23.89 -2.22
CA ASP A 32 -16.51 22.63 -1.68
C ASP A 32 -15.46 22.05 -0.69
N PRO A 33 -15.49 22.54 0.57
CA PRO A 33 -14.48 22.16 1.57
C PRO A 33 -14.50 20.69 1.96
N GLN A 34 -15.61 20.01 1.73
CA GLN A 34 -15.78 18.59 2.07
C GLN A 34 -15.15 17.67 1.01
N SER A 35 -14.93 18.16 -0.21
CA SER A 35 -14.35 17.36 -1.28
C SER A 35 -12.85 17.12 -1.09
N ALA A 36 -12.37 15.99 -1.61
CA ALA A 36 -10.95 15.63 -1.58
C ALA A 36 -10.27 15.82 -2.92
N LYS A 37 -8.99 16.18 -2.87
CA LYS A 37 -8.10 16.19 -4.03
C LYS A 37 -7.64 14.77 -4.35
N MET A 38 -8.11 14.22 -5.46
CA MET A 38 -7.85 12.84 -5.89
C MET A 38 -6.95 12.78 -7.11
N LYS A 39 -6.00 11.86 -7.09
CA LYS A 39 -5.12 11.60 -8.23
C LYS A 39 -5.70 10.47 -9.08
N THR A 40 -6.01 10.76 -10.34
CA THR A 40 -6.48 9.79 -11.32
C THR A 40 -5.43 9.55 -12.42
N SER A 41 -5.72 8.61 -13.34
CA SER A 41 -4.89 8.38 -14.54
C SER A 41 -4.85 9.60 -15.48
N HIS A 42 -5.88 10.44 -15.43
CA HIS A 42 -6.03 11.63 -16.29
C HIS A 42 -5.59 12.93 -15.62
N GLY A 43 -5.10 12.86 -14.38
CA GLY A 43 -4.65 14.02 -13.63
C GLY A 43 -5.20 14.08 -12.21
N VAL A 44 -5.33 15.29 -11.69
CA VAL A 44 -5.88 15.55 -10.36
C VAL A 44 -7.27 16.12 -10.50
N ILE A 45 -8.21 15.51 -9.81
CA ILE A 45 -9.60 15.99 -9.72
C ILE A 45 -9.96 16.32 -8.27
N GLN A 46 -10.99 17.13 -8.11
CA GLN A 46 -11.67 17.37 -6.83
C GLN A 46 -12.94 16.55 -6.83
N GLY A 47 -13.24 15.84 -5.75
CA GLY A 47 -14.41 14.98 -5.70
C GLY A 47 -14.54 14.14 -4.43
N TYR A 48 -15.37 13.12 -4.51
CA TYR A 48 -15.72 12.23 -3.40
C TYR A 48 -15.42 10.78 -3.77
N THR A 49 -15.06 9.98 -2.77
CA THR A 49 -15.06 8.52 -2.89
C THR A 49 -16.43 8.01 -2.48
N ALA A 50 -17.17 7.46 -3.43
CA ALA A 50 -18.43 6.79 -3.16
C ALA A 50 -18.16 5.32 -2.78
N VAL A 51 -18.80 4.85 -1.72
CA VAL A 51 -18.78 3.47 -1.26
C VAL A 51 -20.19 2.95 -1.14
N ALA A 52 -20.43 1.73 -1.61
CA ALA A 52 -21.71 1.05 -1.46
C ALA A 52 -21.50 -0.37 -0.91
N ALA A 53 -22.32 -0.76 0.05
CA ALA A 53 -22.48 -2.14 0.49
C ALA A 53 -23.71 -2.74 -0.20
N VAL A 54 -23.53 -3.92 -0.79
CA VAL A 54 -24.55 -4.59 -1.58
C VAL A 54 -24.79 -5.99 -1.02
N ASP A 55 -26.04 -6.38 -0.85
CA ASP A 55 -26.39 -7.77 -0.54
C ASP A 55 -26.09 -8.67 -1.73
N GLY A 56 -25.26 -9.70 -1.49
CA GLY A 56 -24.82 -10.62 -2.54
C GLY A 56 -25.93 -11.49 -3.13
N LYS A 57 -26.99 -11.75 -2.39
CA LYS A 57 -28.07 -12.63 -2.81
C LYS A 57 -29.10 -11.91 -3.68
N HIS A 58 -29.53 -10.72 -3.26
CA HIS A 58 -30.60 -9.98 -3.93
C HIS A 58 -30.09 -8.76 -4.72
N GLN A 59 -28.78 -8.48 -4.65
CA GLN A 59 -28.14 -7.35 -5.33
C GLN A 59 -28.76 -5.99 -4.93
N VAL A 60 -29.21 -5.88 -3.68
CA VAL A 60 -29.78 -4.65 -3.12
C VAL A 60 -28.68 -3.84 -2.43
N ILE A 61 -28.66 -2.55 -2.66
CA ILE A 61 -27.79 -1.63 -1.94
C ILE A 61 -28.34 -1.44 -0.52
N VAL A 62 -27.62 -1.97 0.47
CA VAL A 62 -27.98 -1.89 1.89
C VAL A 62 -27.41 -0.66 2.59
N HIS A 63 -26.33 -0.10 2.06
CA HIS A 63 -25.76 1.17 2.49
C HIS A 63 -24.97 1.81 1.36
N ALA A 64 -25.06 3.13 1.25
CA ALA A 64 -24.21 3.90 0.35
C ALA A 64 -23.89 5.26 0.98
N ALA A 65 -22.64 5.69 0.82
CA ALA A 65 -22.18 6.98 1.30
C ALA A 65 -21.09 7.57 0.39
N ALA A 66 -21.00 8.89 0.37
CA ALA A 66 -19.94 9.62 -0.31
C ALA A 66 -19.03 10.29 0.73
N HIS A 67 -17.73 10.11 0.58
CA HIS A 67 -16.73 10.59 1.54
C HIS A 67 -15.75 11.53 0.84
N GLY A 68 -15.45 12.66 1.46
CA GLY A 68 -14.44 13.60 1.01
C GLY A 68 -13.01 13.11 1.28
N GLU A 69 -12.73 11.86 0.97
CA GLU A 69 -11.43 11.23 1.11
C GLU A 69 -10.95 10.70 -0.24
N GLY A 70 -9.66 10.94 -0.54
CA GLY A 70 -9.08 10.52 -1.82
C GLY A 70 -8.73 9.03 -1.90
N GLN A 71 -8.96 8.26 -0.83
CA GLN A 71 -8.66 6.83 -0.76
C GLN A 71 -9.67 6.11 0.14
N GLU A 72 -10.03 4.91 -0.23
CA GLU A 72 -11.02 4.06 0.45
C GLU A 72 -10.49 3.34 1.72
N HIS A 73 -9.18 3.47 2.02
CA HIS A 73 -8.52 2.69 3.07
C HIS A 73 -9.16 2.78 4.46
N GLY A 74 -9.76 3.91 4.80
CA GLY A 74 -10.43 4.14 6.10
C GLY A 74 -11.94 3.95 6.05
N LEU A 75 -12.52 3.62 4.89
CA LEU A 75 -13.96 3.66 4.71
C LEU A 75 -14.69 2.34 5.00
N LEU A 76 -13.97 1.25 5.33
CA LEU A 76 -14.61 -0.02 5.68
C LEU A 76 -15.47 0.11 6.95
N ILE A 77 -14.89 0.66 8.01
CA ILE A 77 -15.55 0.79 9.31
C ILE A 77 -16.83 1.62 9.20
N PRO A 78 -16.81 2.86 8.69
CA PRO A 78 -18.05 3.64 8.54
C PRO A 78 -19.07 2.98 7.61
N THR A 79 -18.65 2.20 6.60
CA THR A 79 -19.55 1.45 5.74
C THR A 79 -20.25 0.33 6.51
N VAL A 80 -19.50 -0.45 7.30
CA VAL A 80 -20.05 -1.53 8.14
C VAL A 80 -21.02 -0.97 9.18
N GLU A 81 -20.65 0.11 9.84
CA GLU A 81 -21.55 0.80 10.80
C GLU A 81 -22.83 1.32 10.12
N GLY A 82 -22.69 1.84 8.90
CA GLY A 82 -23.84 2.26 8.10
C GLY A 82 -24.78 1.11 7.71
N VAL A 83 -24.22 -0.07 7.40
CA VAL A 83 -25.02 -1.29 7.15
C VAL A 83 -25.79 -1.69 8.40
N ARG A 84 -25.11 -1.78 9.56
CA ARG A 84 -25.75 -2.06 10.84
C ARG A 84 -26.89 -1.09 11.13
N LYS A 85 -26.62 0.21 11.04
CA LYS A 85 -27.64 1.25 11.28
C LYS A 85 -28.87 1.11 10.38
N ASN A 86 -28.69 0.65 9.14
CA ASN A 86 -29.81 0.55 8.20
C ASN A 86 -30.60 -0.76 8.35
N LEU A 87 -29.95 -1.85 8.81
CA LEU A 87 -30.52 -3.19 8.83
C LEU A 87 -30.81 -3.73 10.23
N ASP A 88 -30.10 -3.27 11.28
CA ASP A 88 -30.37 -3.66 12.64
C ASP A 88 -31.68 -3.02 13.09
N GLY A 89 -32.75 -3.82 13.13
CA GLY A 89 -34.03 -3.44 13.72
C GLY A 89 -33.92 -3.38 15.26
N PRO A 90 -35.00 -2.97 15.96
CA PRO A 90 -35.04 -2.84 17.42
C PRO A 90 -34.99 -4.16 18.19
N GLY A 91 -34.38 -5.19 17.66
CA GLY A 91 -34.22 -6.53 18.26
C GLY A 91 -32.91 -7.18 17.88
N GLU A 92 -31.94 -7.07 18.73
CA GLU A 92 -30.80 -7.91 19.07
C GLU A 92 -30.00 -8.70 18.00
N ASN A 93 -30.32 -8.68 16.72
CA ASN A 93 -29.59 -9.47 15.73
C ASN A 93 -28.65 -8.58 14.90
N ASP A 94 -27.37 -8.59 15.27
CA ASP A 94 -26.31 -8.10 14.38
C ASP A 94 -26.39 -8.84 13.05
N VAL A 95 -26.80 -8.13 12.00
CA VAL A 95 -26.96 -8.66 10.62
C VAL A 95 -25.66 -9.25 10.07
N LEU A 96 -24.51 -8.84 10.61
CA LEU A 96 -23.20 -9.32 10.19
C LEU A 96 -22.80 -10.62 10.87
N LYS A 97 -23.48 -11.04 11.94
CA LYS A 97 -23.17 -12.26 12.69
C LYS A 97 -23.24 -13.53 11.85
N ASN A 98 -24.15 -13.56 10.87
CA ASN A 98 -24.37 -14.70 9.97
C ASN A 98 -24.08 -14.34 8.49
N ALA A 99 -23.53 -13.18 8.23
CA ALA A 99 -23.20 -12.72 6.89
C ALA A 99 -21.69 -12.84 6.61
N ARG A 100 -21.34 -13.05 5.34
CA ARG A 100 -19.96 -12.94 4.86
C ARG A 100 -19.74 -11.57 4.25
N LEU A 101 -18.66 -10.94 4.64
CA LEU A 101 -18.26 -9.65 4.09
C LEU A 101 -17.08 -9.87 3.13
N THR A 102 -17.23 -9.43 1.89
CA THR A 102 -16.13 -9.34 0.92
C THR A 102 -15.89 -7.87 0.57
N ALA A 103 -14.64 -7.49 0.44
CA ALA A 103 -14.30 -6.13 0.04
C ALA A 103 -12.99 -6.10 -0.77
N ASP A 104 -12.79 -5.03 -1.54
CA ASP A 104 -11.63 -4.86 -2.40
C ASP A 104 -10.32 -4.74 -1.60
N ALA A 105 -9.21 -5.01 -2.28
CA ALA A 105 -7.86 -4.94 -1.75
C ALA A 105 -7.45 -3.54 -1.24
N GLY A 106 -8.18 -2.50 -1.60
CA GLY A 106 -8.04 -1.16 -1.05
C GLY A 106 -8.33 -1.08 0.43
N TYR A 107 -9.22 -1.93 0.93
CA TYR A 107 -9.60 -2.01 2.35
C TYR A 107 -8.66 -2.88 3.20
N HIS A 108 -7.67 -3.56 2.61
CA HIS A 108 -6.74 -4.42 3.32
C HIS A 108 -5.70 -3.62 4.12
N THR A 109 -6.11 -3.03 5.23
CA THR A 109 -5.27 -2.27 6.17
C THR A 109 -5.24 -2.93 7.54
N GLU A 110 -4.22 -2.67 8.35
CA GLU A 110 -4.12 -3.26 9.69
C GLU A 110 -5.30 -2.85 10.59
N ALA A 111 -5.73 -1.57 10.51
CA ALA A 111 -6.86 -1.06 11.28
C ALA A 111 -8.18 -1.75 10.90
N ASN A 112 -8.46 -1.88 9.61
CA ASN A 112 -9.67 -2.56 9.12
C ASN A 112 -9.66 -4.05 9.46
N MET A 113 -8.49 -4.71 9.31
CA MET A 113 -8.37 -6.13 9.65
C MET A 113 -8.54 -6.34 11.15
N LYS A 114 -7.94 -5.48 11.98
CA LYS A 114 -8.15 -5.51 13.42
C LYS A 114 -9.63 -5.39 13.76
N TYR A 115 -10.33 -4.42 13.19
CA TYR A 115 -11.75 -4.18 13.43
C TYR A 115 -12.59 -5.42 13.09
N VAL A 116 -12.44 -6.03 11.89
CA VAL A 116 -13.25 -7.19 11.50
C VAL A 116 -12.97 -8.43 12.36
N PHE A 117 -11.74 -8.60 12.86
CA PHE A 117 -11.42 -9.70 13.78
C PHE A 117 -11.93 -9.43 15.21
N ASP A 118 -11.84 -8.22 15.71
CA ASP A 118 -12.33 -7.85 17.04
C ASP A 118 -13.87 -7.96 17.10
N GLU A 119 -14.56 -7.57 16.04
CA GLU A 119 -16.02 -7.65 15.89
C GLU A 119 -16.54 -9.04 15.47
N ASN A 120 -15.65 -10.03 15.32
CA ASN A 120 -16.00 -11.38 14.85
C ASN A 120 -16.78 -11.40 13.51
N ILE A 121 -16.52 -10.46 12.61
CA ILE A 121 -17.13 -10.43 11.28
C ILE A 121 -16.44 -11.47 10.39
N ASP A 122 -17.22 -12.35 9.73
CA ASP A 122 -16.69 -13.31 8.76
C ASP A 122 -16.30 -12.61 7.45
N ALA A 123 -15.18 -11.87 7.50
CA ALA A 123 -14.69 -11.06 6.39
C ALA A 123 -13.62 -11.78 5.56
N TYR A 124 -13.65 -11.53 4.24
CA TYR A 124 -12.67 -12.00 3.26
C TYR A 124 -12.22 -10.80 2.42
N ILE A 125 -11.06 -10.24 2.73
CA ILE A 125 -10.51 -9.03 2.12
C ILE A 125 -9.09 -9.32 1.66
N ALA A 126 -8.89 -9.52 0.35
CA ALA A 126 -7.59 -9.88 -0.21
C ALA A 126 -6.60 -8.71 -0.16
N ASP A 127 -5.33 -9.03 -0.05
CA ASP A 127 -4.27 -8.05 -0.26
C ASP A 127 -3.95 -7.88 -1.76
N LYS A 128 -3.26 -6.78 -2.10
CA LYS A 128 -2.89 -6.44 -3.49
C LYS A 128 -2.03 -7.48 -4.20
N GLN A 129 -1.42 -8.42 -3.46
CA GLN A 129 -0.57 -9.46 -4.02
C GLN A 129 -1.25 -10.83 -4.06
N MET A 130 -2.52 -10.94 -3.70
CA MET A 130 -3.26 -12.22 -3.67
C MET A 130 -3.17 -12.92 -5.02
N ARG A 131 -3.47 -12.23 -6.12
CA ARG A 131 -3.42 -12.81 -7.48
C ARG A 131 -2.03 -13.31 -7.87
N ALA A 132 -0.97 -12.66 -7.41
CA ALA A 132 0.41 -13.09 -7.69
C ALA A 132 0.81 -14.38 -6.94
N ARG A 133 0.08 -14.73 -5.87
CA ARG A 133 0.30 -15.96 -5.09
C ARG A 133 -0.61 -17.10 -5.48
N ASP A 134 -1.74 -16.81 -6.08
CA ASP A 134 -2.74 -17.81 -6.43
C ASP A 134 -2.49 -18.37 -7.83
N PRO A 135 -2.22 -19.67 -7.98
CA PRO A 135 -1.98 -20.30 -9.28
C PRO A 135 -3.11 -20.09 -10.30
N ARG A 136 -4.36 -19.88 -9.85
CA ARG A 136 -5.50 -19.60 -10.74
C ARG A 136 -5.28 -18.34 -11.61
N PHE A 137 -4.46 -17.42 -11.13
CA PHE A 137 -4.15 -16.16 -11.82
C PHE A 137 -2.76 -16.11 -12.44
N ALA A 138 -2.03 -17.24 -12.51
CA ALA A 138 -0.66 -17.29 -13.04
C ALA A 138 -0.56 -16.72 -14.47
N GLU A 139 -1.59 -16.90 -15.26
CA GLU A 139 -1.66 -16.40 -16.65
C GLU A 139 -2.53 -15.15 -16.84
N ALA A 140 -3.08 -14.58 -15.76
CA ALA A 140 -4.01 -13.45 -15.85
C ALA A 140 -3.40 -12.20 -16.53
N ASP A 141 -2.10 -12.05 -16.46
CA ASP A 141 -1.36 -10.92 -17.05
C ASP A 141 -0.68 -11.26 -18.37
N ARG A 142 -0.84 -12.51 -18.89
CA ARG A 142 -0.21 -13.00 -20.12
C ARG A 142 -0.49 -12.11 -21.34
N HIS A 143 -1.67 -11.53 -21.40
CA HIS A 143 -2.11 -10.70 -22.53
C HIS A 143 -2.11 -9.19 -22.23
N LYS A 144 -1.74 -8.80 -21.00
CA LYS A 144 -1.65 -7.38 -20.65
C LYS A 144 -0.40 -6.76 -21.26
N LEU A 145 -0.60 -5.98 -22.29
CA LEU A 145 0.47 -5.11 -22.79
C LEU A 145 0.86 -4.10 -21.67
N PRO A 146 2.17 -3.88 -21.46
CA PRO A 146 2.63 -2.86 -20.53
C PRO A 146 1.97 -1.51 -20.86
N HIS A 147 1.47 -0.83 -19.85
CA HIS A 147 0.82 0.46 -20.04
C HIS A 147 1.80 1.44 -20.72
N ARG A 148 1.33 2.27 -21.65
CA ARG A 148 2.16 3.20 -22.45
C ARG A 148 3.09 4.08 -21.62
N LYS A 149 2.69 4.42 -20.36
CA LYS A 149 3.56 5.11 -19.39
C LYS A 149 4.68 4.22 -18.88
N GLU A 150 4.42 2.95 -18.62
CA GLU A 150 5.43 1.99 -18.15
C GLU A 150 6.44 1.73 -19.27
N ARG A 151 5.98 1.53 -20.52
CA ARG A 151 6.88 1.42 -21.69
C ARG A 151 7.79 2.63 -21.82
N ARG A 152 7.26 3.88 -21.78
CA ARG A 152 8.06 5.12 -21.82
C ARG A 152 8.95 5.28 -20.59
N GLN A 153 8.57 4.73 -19.45
CA GLN A 153 9.35 4.80 -18.22
C GLN A 153 10.56 3.86 -18.26
N TYR A 154 10.50 2.77 -19.04
CA TYR A 154 11.57 1.79 -19.19
C TYR A 154 12.39 1.97 -20.47
N GLU A 155 11.82 2.56 -21.52
CA GLU A 155 12.54 2.89 -22.75
C GLU A 155 13.65 3.92 -22.44
N GLY A 156 14.91 3.48 -22.55
CA GLY A 156 16.09 4.33 -22.32
C GLY A 156 16.57 4.45 -20.86
N ARG A 157 15.95 3.77 -19.88
CA ARG A 157 16.49 3.73 -18.52
C ARG A 157 17.33 2.48 -18.29
N THR A 158 18.53 2.70 -17.81
CA THR A 158 19.38 1.60 -17.33
C THR A 158 18.70 0.89 -16.16
N VAL A 159 18.46 -0.41 -16.30
CA VAL A 159 17.92 -1.23 -15.21
C VAL A 159 19.02 -1.41 -14.17
N LEU A 160 18.82 -0.85 -12.99
CA LEU A 160 19.78 -0.94 -11.91
C LEU A 160 19.72 -2.31 -11.21
N PHE A 161 20.87 -2.84 -10.84
CA PHE A 161 20.98 -4.03 -10.02
C PHE A 161 20.23 -3.88 -8.69
N LYS A 162 19.45 -4.91 -8.36
CA LYS A 162 18.69 -5.04 -7.10
C LYS A 162 19.44 -5.94 -6.13
N PRO A 163 19.08 -5.97 -4.84
CA PRO A 163 19.71 -6.89 -3.88
C PRO A 163 19.75 -8.35 -4.32
N ARG A 164 18.75 -8.82 -5.05
CA ARG A 164 18.67 -10.20 -5.58
C ARG A 164 19.73 -10.53 -6.65
N ASP A 165 20.34 -9.51 -7.25
CA ASP A 165 21.37 -9.68 -8.29
C ASP A 165 22.77 -9.80 -7.67
N PHE A 166 22.86 -9.74 -6.34
CA PHE A 166 24.08 -9.93 -5.55
C PHE A 166 24.06 -11.33 -4.95
N ASP A 167 25.19 -12.02 -5.03
CA ASP A 167 25.36 -13.31 -4.38
C ASP A 167 25.59 -13.09 -2.88
N HIS A 168 24.57 -13.40 -2.07
CA HIS A 168 24.57 -13.22 -0.61
C HIS A 168 24.41 -14.55 0.09
N ASP A 169 25.45 -14.96 0.82
CA ASP A 169 25.41 -16.09 1.74
C ASP A 169 25.07 -15.58 3.16
N PRO A 170 23.86 -15.86 3.67
CA PRO A 170 23.46 -15.41 5.00
C PRO A 170 24.19 -16.15 6.12
N VAL A 171 24.65 -17.39 5.90
CA VAL A 171 25.37 -18.23 6.89
C VAL A 171 26.79 -17.73 7.04
N LYS A 172 27.51 -17.63 5.94
CA LYS A 172 28.88 -17.12 5.91
C LYS A 172 28.97 -15.62 6.07
N LYS A 173 27.83 -14.92 5.98
CA LYS A 173 27.71 -13.45 6.05
C LYS A 173 28.61 -12.77 5.02
N THR A 174 28.63 -13.30 3.81
CA THR A 174 29.39 -12.78 2.67
C THR A 174 28.47 -12.23 1.60
N CYS A 175 28.96 -11.30 0.80
CA CYS A 175 28.22 -10.74 -0.32
C CYS A 175 29.20 -10.44 -1.46
N VAL A 176 28.84 -10.87 -2.68
CA VAL A 176 29.59 -10.61 -3.92
C VAL A 176 28.69 -9.84 -4.88
N CYS A 177 29.24 -8.80 -5.51
CA CYS A 177 28.46 -8.00 -6.47
C CYS A 177 28.45 -8.66 -7.87
N PRO A 178 27.58 -8.20 -8.80
CA PRO A 178 27.53 -8.72 -10.18
C PRO A 178 28.83 -8.60 -10.97
N ALA A 179 29.76 -7.73 -10.53
CA ALA A 179 31.12 -7.64 -11.09
C ALA A 179 32.13 -8.58 -10.42
N GLY A 180 31.69 -9.55 -9.60
CA GLY A 180 32.54 -10.51 -8.93
C GLY A 180 33.33 -9.96 -7.74
N GLN A 181 33.09 -8.73 -7.30
CA GLN A 181 33.84 -8.13 -6.19
C GLN A 181 33.17 -8.42 -4.85
N ARG A 182 33.99 -8.82 -3.87
CA ARG A 182 33.51 -9.06 -2.50
C ARG A 182 33.23 -7.73 -1.79
N LEU A 183 32.04 -7.63 -1.22
CA LEU A 183 31.63 -6.51 -0.37
C LEU A 183 31.96 -6.81 1.08
N TYR A 184 32.37 -5.81 1.84
CA TYR A 184 32.57 -5.94 3.27
C TYR A 184 31.29 -5.59 4.05
N LYS A 185 31.07 -6.29 5.14
CA LYS A 185 29.94 -6.07 6.03
C LYS A 185 30.14 -4.75 6.77
N ASN A 186 29.20 -3.83 6.59
CA ASN A 186 29.20 -2.51 7.22
C ASN A 186 27.86 -2.24 7.95
N GLY A 187 27.54 -3.08 8.90
CA GLY A 187 26.36 -2.99 9.74
C GLY A 187 25.66 -4.35 9.86
N ALA A 188 25.57 -4.84 11.10
CA ALA A 188 25.00 -6.15 11.40
C ALA A 188 23.48 -6.08 11.63
N ASN A 189 23.00 -5.00 12.27
CA ASN A 189 21.61 -4.82 12.69
C ASN A 189 21.16 -3.42 12.36
N ILE A 190 21.19 -3.07 11.07
CA ILE A 190 20.65 -1.78 10.64
C ILE A 190 19.13 -1.85 10.56
N THR A 191 18.47 -0.78 10.97
CA THR A 191 17.01 -0.67 10.89
C THR A 191 16.63 0.33 9.84
N ILE A 192 15.82 -0.08 8.87
CA ILE A 192 15.26 0.78 7.85
C ILE A 192 13.74 0.56 7.80
N ARG A 193 12.96 1.59 8.10
CA ARG A 193 11.48 1.55 8.07
C ARG A 193 10.89 0.39 8.88
N GLY A 194 11.49 0.06 10.03
CA GLY A 194 11.03 -1.01 10.90
C GLY A 194 11.44 -2.43 10.47
N PHE A 195 12.38 -2.55 9.53
CA PHE A 195 12.98 -3.84 9.17
C PHE A 195 14.46 -3.84 9.56
N THR A 196 14.90 -4.94 10.19
CA THR A 196 16.31 -5.18 10.48
C THR A 196 16.98 -5.90 9.33
N GLY A 197 18.24 -5.59 9.12
CA GLY A 197 19.02 -6.24 8.07
C GLY A 197 20.52 -6.07 8.24
N VAL A 198 21.24 -6.75 7.37
CA VAL A 198 22.70 -6.67 7.26
C VAL A 198 23.04 -5.81 6.05
N LYS A 199 23.91 -4.83 6.26
CA LYS A 199 24.40 -3.94 5.20
C LYS A 199 25.80 -4.33 4.76
N PHE A 200 25.97 -4.40 3.45
CA PHE A 200 27.27 -4.60 2.80
C PHE A 200 27.62 -3.37 1.96
N THR A 201 28.92 -3.06 1.91
CA THR A 201 29.45 -1.91 1.17
C THR A 201 30.58 -2.40 0.27
N ALA A 202 30.61 -1.94 -0.97
CA ALA A 202 31.68 -2.26 -1.90
C ALA A 202 32.95 -1.46 -1.59
N PRO A 203 34.15 -2.03 -1.77
CA PRO A 203 35.41 -1.27 -1.66
C PRO A 203 35.46 -0.16 -2.71
N LEU A 204 35.95 1.01 -2.32
CA LEU A 204 36.07 2.16 -3.22
C LEU A 204 36.99 1.87 -4.41
N SER A 205 38.12 1.18 -4.14
CA SER A 205 39.09 0.77 -5.16
C SER A 205 38.50 -0.13 -6.23
N ALA A 206 37.55 -1.02 -5.86
CA ALA A 206 36.87 -1.89 -6.81
C ALA A 206 35.69 -1.19 -7.50
N CYS A 207 34.99 -0.31 -6.80
CA CYS A 207 33.77 0.33 -7.29
C CYS A 207 34.05 1.51 -8.26
N ARG A 208 35.15 2.25 -8.03
CA ARG A 208 35.50 3.43 -8.83
C ARG A 208 35.82 3.08 -10.31
N PRO A 209 36.67 2.08 -10.63
CA PRO A 209 36.98 1.69 -12.00
C PRO A 209 35.97 0.69 -12.62
N CYS A 210 34.88 0.34 -11.92
CA CYS A 210 33.98 -0.72 -12.33
C CYS A 210 33.21 -0.37 -13.61
N GLY A 211 33.28 -1.20 -14.66
CA GLY A 211 32.56 -1.02 -15.90
C GLY A 211 31.03 -1.13 -15.77
N LEU A 212 30.54 -1.81 -14.72
CA LEU A 212 29.10 -1.94 -14.45
C LEU A 212 28.55 -0.82 -13.56
N ARG A 213 29.32 0.25 -13.31
CA ARG A 213 28.96 1.33 -12.39
C ARG A 213 27.64 2.00 -12.74
N HIS A 214 27.35 2.21 -14.02
CA HIS A 214 26.11 2.83 -14.50
C HIS A 214 24.87 1.95 -14.28
N GLN A 215 25.04 0.62 -14.26
CA GLN A 215 23.98 -0.34 -13.94
C GLN A 215 23.85 -0.59 -12.43
N CYS A 216 24.84 -0.15 -11.65
CA CYS A 216 24.90 -0.41 -10.21
C CYS A 216 24.44 0.79 -9.36
N LEU A 217 24.77 2.01 -9.79
CA LEU A 217 24.50 3.24 -9.06
C LEU A 217 23.53 4.15 -9.82
N ARG A 218 22.53 4.70 -9.10
CA ARG A 218 21.56 5.64 -9.68
C ARG A 218 22.23 6.95 -10.13
N HIS A 219 23.23 7.39 -9.39
CA HIS A 219 24.00 8.62 -9.63
C HIS A 219 25.48 8.28 -9.53
N PRO A 220 26.06 7.65 -10.57
CA PRO A 220 27.45 7.18 -10.54
C PRO A 220 28.47 8.31 -10.36
N GLU A 221 28.14 9.53 -10.78
CA GLU A 221 28.97 10.72 -10.63
C GLU A 221 29.01 11.26 -9.19
N ARG A 222 27.95 10.99 -8.38
CA ARG A 222 27.81 11.52 -7.00
C ARG A 222 28.01 10.45 -5.94
N THR A 223 27.73 9.20 -6.27
CA THR A 223 27.75 8.08 -5.32
C THR A 223 29.07 7.32 -5.45
N ASN A 224 29.86 7.32 -4.41
CA ASN A 224 31.20 6.71 -4.44
C ASN A 224 31.16 5.18 -4.58
N VAL A 225 30.32 4.48 -3.80
CA VAL A 225 30.28 3.03 -3.71
C VAL A 225 28.87 2.48 -3.63
N ARG A 226 28.68 1.25 -4.07
CA ARG A 226 27.42 0.53 -3.88
C ARG A 226 27.27 0.06 -2.44
N GLN A 227 26.11 0.30 -1.88
CA GLN A 227 25.65 -0.31 -0.64
C GLN A 227 24.42 -1.17 -0.93
N VAL A 228 24.34 -2.33 -0.32
CA VAL A 228 23.20 -3.23 -0.40
C VAL A 228 22.81 -3.72 0.98
N VAL A 229 21.50 -3.88 1.21
CA VAL A 229 20.95 -4.34 2.48
C VAL A 229 20.12 -5.58 2.22
N PHE A 230 20.36 -6.61 3.02
CA PHE A 230 19.54 -7.82 3.08
C PHE A 230 18.77 -7.82 4.39
N PHE A 231 17.45 -7.80 4.30
CA PHE A 231 16.58 -7.74 5.47
C PHE A 231 16.31 -9.14 6.01
N ASN A 232 16.43 -9.28 7.34
CA ASN A 232 16.18 -10.53 8.07
C ASN A 232 14.76 -10.61 8.63
N GLY A 233 14.03 -9.49 8.67
CA GLY A 233 12.69 -9.40 9.24
C GLY A 233 12.36 -8.02 9.82
N ARG A 234 11.25 -7.93 10.56
CA ARG A 234 10.87 -6.71 11.29
C ARG A 234 11.64 -6.60 12.61
N THR A 235 11.91 -5.38 13.04
CA THR A 235 12.68 -5.05 14.25
C THR A 235 11.96 -5.43 15.54
N ARG A 236 10.63 -5.49 15.52
CA ARG A 236 9.79 -5.92 16.63
C ARG A 236 9.15 -7.25 16.24
N GLU A 237 9.32 -8.26 17.06
CA GLU A 237 8.41 -9.40 17.14
C GLU A 237 7.06 -8.91 17.66
N THR A 238 6.35 -8.15 16.86
CA THR A 238 4.92 -8.03 17.03
C THR A 238 4.36 -9.36 16.58
N GLY A 239 3.54 -9.99 17.41
CA GLY A 239 2.83 -11.21 17.04
C GLY A 239 2.18 -11.07 15.66
N GLU A 240 1.65 -12.15 15.12
CA GLU A 240 1.05 -12.15 13.79
C GLU A 240 0.09 -10.95 13.62
N THR A 241 0.35 -10.09 12.64
CA THR A 241 -0.50 -8.93 12.37
C THR A 241 -1.87 -9.37 11.84
N PHE A 242 -2.90 -8.55 12.02
CA PHE A 242 -4.24 -8.86 11.53
C PHE A 242 -4.29 -8.93 10.00
N THR A 243 -3.49 -8.13 9.30
CA THR A 243 -3.30 -8.25 7.85
C THR A 243 -2.70 -9.62 7.45
N HIS A 244 -1.76 -10.18 8.22
CA HIS A 244 -1.23 -11.52 7.98
C HIS A 244 -2.28 -12.60 8.28
N LYS A 245 -3.07 -12.47 9.34
CA LYS A 245 -4.18 -13.39 9.64
C LYS A 245 -5.18 -13.43 8.48
N MET A 246 -5.58 -12.26 7.98
CA MET A 246 -6.49 -12.15 6.84
C MET A 246 -5.88 -12.74 5.57
N LYS A 247 -4.62 -12.45 5.27
CA LYS A 247 -3.91 -13.03 4.14
C LYS A 247 -3.92 -14.57 4.20
N ARG A 248 -3.62 -15.16 5.34
CA ARG A 248 -3.68 -16.62 5.54
C ARG A 248 -5.09 -17.16 5.38
N LYS A 249 -6.13 -16.43 5.87
CA LYS A 249 -7.54 -16.77 5.68
C LYS A 249 -7.91 -16.79 4.19
N ILE A 250 -7.50 -15.79 3.42
CA ILE A 250 -7.72 -15.71 1.96
C ILE A 250 -6.99 -16.83 1.20
N ASP A 251 -5.75 -17.14 1.59
CA ASP A 251 -4.93 -18.15 0.93
C ASP A 251 -5.37 -19.60 1.29
N SER A 252 -6.31 -19.80 2.24
CA SER A 252 -6.89 -21.09 2.57
C SER A 252 -7.81 -21.62 1.46
N ALA A 253 -8.12 -22.92 1.48
CA ALA A 253 -9.06 -23.55 0.52
C ALA A 253 -10.42 -22.84 0.53
N LEU A 254 -10.97 -22.56 1.73
CA LEU A 254 -12.25 -21.87 1.87
C LEU A 254 -12.14 -20.41 1.39
N GLY A 255 -11.08 -19.71 1.73
CA GLY A 255 -10.86 -18.33 1.28
C GLY A 255 -10.79 -18.22 -0.24
N LYS A 256 -10.11 -19.16 -0.90
CA LYS A 256 -10.05 -19.24 -2.37
C LYS A 256 -11.38 -19.57 -3.03
N LEU A 257 -12.28 -20.25 -2.34
CA LEU A 257 -13.61 -20.56 -2.84
C LEU A 257 -14.54 -19.34 -2.74
N ILE A 258 -14.41 -18.56 -1.68
CA ILE A 258 -15.28 -17.40 -1.41
C ILE A 258 -14.82 -16.16 -2.20
N TYR A 259 -13.53 -15.95 -2.31
CA TYR A 259 -12.92 -14.78 -2.97
C TYR A 259 -12.45 -15.10 -4.39
#